data_41ca4dad7ede918864f8ccd70e2d597a
#
_entry.id   41ca4dad7ede918864f8ccd70e2d597a
#
_cell.length_a   1.000
_cell.length_b   1.000
_cell.length_c   1.000
_cell.angle_alpha   90.00
_cell.angle_beta   90.00
_cell.angle_gamma   90.00
#
_symmetry.space_group_name_H-M   'P 1'
#
loop_
_entity.id
_entity.type
_entity.pdbx_description
1 polymer ?
#
loop_
_entity_poly.entity_id
_entity_poly.type
_entity_poly.pdbx_seq_one_letter_code
_entity_poly.pdbx_strand_id
1 'polypeptide(L)'
;MKQLYFRLFTGLVTICFFYFVTSRIILSLFFPHHQTVRTIIYSHESIKTKKIMLIWTTFFNELPENRLHLMNECPDLKDKCMLTTDRNLVGEADAIIFHFMTDDFRLSDLPKSRSPSQRYVFLTVEAPPSYKLWNRNTLHAPRNFFNWTMTYRHDSDVPWVYGGYWISPEMNKIHGFKSENLPYDEKTIMENKTGAIFWLVSNCNTVSKRELAVEKLEKYIMIDRYGACAENPYKRDACKRVAECEKDLGSMNFFYIAIENTVCKNYVTEKYFDRYRLPSVPIVMRRKTYENLVPPRSFIPMDDFESAQAMANYLLTLMSNKTAYLEYFKWRRDGWIRTYQNIGYRFHFCKLCEALLEERPAKTYENVEEWFHGTSECEGSEFAESWKEE
;
A
#
# COMPACT_ATOMS: atom_id res chain seq x y z
N MET A 1 76.35 21.05 28.80
CA MET A 1 75.13 21.86 28.65
C MET A 1 73.93 21.11 28.01
N LYS A 2 74.12 20.27 26.96
CA LYS A 2 72.96 19.56 26.32
C LYS A 2 72.24 18.52 27.22
N GLN A 3 72.95 17.82 28.12
CA GLN A 3 72.36 16.82 29.04
C GLN A 3 71.54 17.43 30.18
N LEU A 4 71.83 18.68 30.59
CA LEU A 4 71.07 19.38 31.64
C LEU A 4 69.74 19.87 31.12
N TYR A 5 69.70 20.32 29.88
CA TYR A 5 68.46 20.76 29.22
C TYR A 5 67.48 19.61 28.97
N PHE A 6 67.99 18.45 28.62
CA PHE A 6 67.15 17.26 28.38
C PHE A 6 66.50 16.74 29.67
N ARG A 7 67.19 16.77 30.81
CA ARG A 7 66.63 16.39 32.12
C ARG A 7 65.64 17.40 32.65
N LEU A 8 65.85 18.69 32.43
CA LEU A 8 64.88 19.73 32.78
C LEU A 8 63.59 19.64 31.92
N PHE A 9 63.75 19.34 30.62
CA PHE A 9 62.59 19.22 29.71
C PHE A 9 61.74 18.00 30.00
N THR A 10 62.37 16.82 30.26
CA THR A 10 61.68 15.60 30.67
C THR A 10 61.00 15.77 32.04
N GLY A 11 61.59 16.46 32.99
CA GLY A 11 61.00 16.73 34.29
C GLY A 11 59.77 17.62 34.19
N LEU A 12 59.81 18.70 33.36
CA LEU A 12 58.67 19.56 33.15
C LEU A 12 57.50 18.85 32.44
N VAL A 13 57.78 18.02 31.45
CA VAL A 13 56.75 17.25 30.75
C VAL A 13 56.05 16.26 31.69
N THR A 14 56.85 15.60 32.57
CA THR A 14 56.29 14.64 33.55
C THR A 14 55.43 15.34 34.60
N ILE A 15 55.85 16.52 35.09
CA ILE A 15 55.04 17.33 36.03
C ILE A 15 53.75 17.85 35.40
N CYS A 16 53.81 18.34 34.15
CA CYS A 16 52.60 18.74 33.42
C CYS A 16 51.65 17.57 33.18
N PHE A 17 52.19 16.40 32.84
CA PHE A 17 51.33 15.22 32.63
C PHE A 17 50.67 14.76 33.94
N PHE A 18 51.42 14.74 35.07
CA PHE A 18 50.83 14.47 36.38
C PHE A 18 49.80 15.48 36.82
N TYR A 19 50.01 16.74 36.56
CA TYR A 19 49.02 17.79 36.87
C TYR A 19 47.78 17.67 36.03
N PHE A 20 47.94 17.31 34.76
CA PHE A 20 46.77 17.10 33.85
C PHE A 20 45.97 15.84 34.19
N VAL A 21 46.62 14.76 34.61
CA VAL A 21 45.96 13.54 35.02
C VAL A 21 45.29 13.69 36.37
N THR A 22 45.95 14.31 37.38
CA THR A 22 45.36 14.55 38.70
C THR A 22 44.22 15.56 38.65
N SER A 23 44.30 16.62 37.84
CA SER A 23 43.20 17.57 37.67
C SER A 23 41.97 16.93 37.01
N ARG A 24 42.15 15.99 36.06
CA ARG A 24 41.07 15.24 35.47
C ARG A 24 40.43 14.25 36.44
N ILE A 25 41.21 13.60 37.29
CA ILE A 25 40.72 12.67 38.34
C ILE A 25 39.97 13.46 39.41
N ILE A 26 40.47 14.62 39.83
CA ILE A 26 39.82 15.49 40.82
C ILE A 26 38.51 16.08 40.22
N LEU A 27 38.51 16.51 38.94
CA LEU A 27 37.30 16.95 38.30
C LEU A 27 36.23 15.82 38.16
N SER A 28 36.67 14.57 37.92
CA SER A 28 35.74 13.44 37.83
C SER A 28 35.18 13.01 39.21
N LEU A 29 35.86 13.32 40.33
CA LEU A 29 35.40 13.08 41.67
C LEU A 29 34.43 14.16 42.20
N PHE A 30 34.59 15.43 41.75
CA PHE A 30 33.75 16.54 42.19
C PHE A 30 32.61 16.88 41.22
N PHE A 31 32.72 16.43 39.96
CA PHE A 31 31.64 16.47 39.00
C PHE A 31 31.45 15.04 38.50
N PRO A 32 30.61 14.23 39.15
CA PRO A 32 30.18 12.99 38.52
C PRO A 32 29.62 13.39 37.16
N HIS A 33 30.11 12.75 36.11
CA HIS A 33 29.49 12.83 34.80
C HIS A 33 28.03 12.44 35.02
N HIS A 34 27.17 13.43 35.24
CA HIS A 34 25.83 13.33 34.76
C HIS A 34 25.98 13.09 33.26
N GLN A 35 26.08 11.82 32.84
CA GLN A 35 25.42 11.46 31.62
C GLN A 35 24.03 11.99 31.83
N THR A 36 23.75 13.12 31.23
CA THR A 36 22.40 13.48 30.85
C THR A 36 22.05 12.37 29.84
N VAL A 37 21.63 11.23 30.35
CA VAL A 37 20.55 10.50 29.70
C VAL A 37 19.53 11.62 29.55
N ARG A 38 19.43 12.17 28.35
CA ARG A 38 18.19 12.76 27.88
C ARG A 38 17.24 11.57 27.88
N THR A 39 16.79 11.17 29.05
CA THR A 39 15.44 10.68 29.21
C THR A 39 14.63 11.81 28.57
N ILE A 40 14.18 11.56 27.35
CA ILE A 40 13.08 12.32 26.81
C ILE A 40 11.97 11.94 27.79
N ILE A 41 11.87 12.71 28.87
CA ILE A 41 10.67 12.80 29.67
C ILE A 41 9.69 13.43 28.69
N TYR A 42 9.08 12.60 27.85
CA TYR A 42 7.76 12.95 27.34
C TYR A 42 6.95 13.18 28.60
N SER A 43 6.69 14.45 28.90
CA SER A 43 5.84 14.78 30.03
C SER A 43 4.58 13.94 29.85
N HIS A 44 4.17 13.22 30.85
CA HIS A 44 2.97 12.36 30.85
C HIS A 44 1.72 13.16 30.38
N GLU A 45 1.74 14.48 30.55
CA GLU A 45 0.73 15.40 30.05
C GLU A 45 0.71 15.55 28.52
N SER A 46 1.87 15.50 27.82
CA SER A 46 1.89 15.61 26.37
C SER A 46 1.41 14.32 25.66
N ILE A 47 1.58 13.18 26.31
CA ILE A 47 1.08 11.88 25.80
C ILE A 47 -0.42 11.79 25.97
N LYS A 48 -0.99 12.30 27.07
CA LYS A 48 -2.44 12.30 27.33
C LYS A 48 -3.26 13.16 26.35
N THR A 49 -2.63 14.07 25.64
CA THR A 49 -3.33 14.92 24.65
C THR A 49 -3.41 14.31 23.26
N LYS A 50 -2.60 13.29 22.95
CA LYS A 50 -2.57 12.64 21.63
C LYS A 50 -3.22 11.27 21.70
N LYS A 51 -3.98 10.92 20.65
CA LYS A 51 -4.43 9.55 20.43
C LYS A 51 -3.25 8.66 20.08
N ILE A 52 -3.12 7.53 20.75
CA ILE A 52 -2.00 6.59 20.56
C ILE A 52 -2.47 5.43 19.71
N MET A 53 -1.82 5.24 18.58
CA MET A 53 -2.01 4.12 17.66
C MET A 53 -0.79 3.20 17.77
N LEU A 54 -0.96 2.05 18.39
CA LEU A 54 0.09 1.06 18.63
C LEU A 54 0.06 -0.03 17.56
N ILE A 55 1.13 -0.17 16.79
CA ILE A 55 1.30 -1.30 15.89
C ILE A 55 1.81 -2.49 16.70
N TRP A 56 1.06 -3.60 16.69
CA TRP A 56 1.37 -4.78 17.48
C TRP A 56 2.17 -5.84 16.73
N THR A 57 1.83 -6.08 15.47
CA THR A 57 2.47 -7.09 14.62
C THR A 57 3.32 -6.45 13.52
N THR A 58 4.19 -7.24 12.91
CA THR A 58 4.94 -6.82 11.72
C THR A 58 4.02 -6.61 10.51
N PHE A 59 4.52 -5.93 9.47
CA PHE A 59 3.87 -5.74 8.19
C PHE A 59 4.56 -6.60 7.14
N PHE A 60 3.91 -7.65 6.66
CA PHE A 60 4.52 -8.61 5.72
C PHE A 60 5.88 -9.13 6.22
N ASN A 61 5.99 -9.41 7.53
CA ASN A 61 7.21 -9.79 8.22
C ASN A 61 8.32 -8.71 8.24
N GLU A 62 8.05 -7.48 7.80
CA GLU A 62 8.94 -6.34 7.97
C GLU A 62 8.71 -5.64 9.32
N LEU A 63 9.78 -5.08 9.87
CA LEU A 63 9.72 -4.34 11.12
C LEU A 63 8.75 -3.16 11.03
N PRO A 64 7.79 -3.03 11.96
CA PRO A 64 6.76 -2.02 11.91
C PRO A 64 7.29 -0.60 12.12
N GLU A 65 8.49 -0.44 12.69
CA GLU A 65 9.19 0.85 12.87
C GLU A 65 9.36 1.59 11.53
N ASN A 66 9.53 0.85 10.44
CA ASN A 66 9.62 1.41 9.09
C ASN A 66 8.35 2.16 8.65
N ARG A 67 7.25 2.04 9.40
CA ARG A 67 5.97 2.69 9.11
C ARG A 67 5.69 3.93 9.97
N LEU A 68 6.49 4.18 11.02
CA LEU A 68 6.24 5.29 11.95
C LEU A 68 6.29 6.66 11.28
N HIS A 69 7.15 6.83 10.27
CA HIS A 69 7.26 8.07 9.50
C HIS A 69 5.96 8.46 8.77
N LEU A 70 5.04 7.51 8.56
CA LEU A 70 3.78 7.75 7.82
C LEU A 70 2.89 8.80 8.49
N MET A 71 3.03 9.02 9.82
CA MET A 71 2.32 10.09 10.50
C MET A 71 2.84 11.49 10.14
N ASN A 72 4.09 11.63 9.67
CA ASN A 72 4.61 12.91 9.20
C ASN A 72 3.90 13.42 7.95
N GLU A 73 3.20 12.55 7.27
CA GLU A 73 2.43 12.84 6.06
C GLU A 73 0.99 13.31 6.36
N CYS A 74 0.63 13.37 7.64
CA CYS A 74 -0.64 13.89 8.13
C CYS A 74 -0.43 15.25 8.84
N PRO A 75 -0.11 16.34 8.13
CA PRO A 75 0.35 17.58 8.75
C PRO A 75 -0.64 18.15 9.76
N ASP A 76 -1.94 17.99 9.49
CA ASP A 76 -3.01 18.51 10.36
C ASP A 76 -3.33 17.61 11.56
N LEU A 77 -2.76 16.40 11.60
CA LEU A 77 -3.03 15.38 12.62
C LEU A 77 -1.80 15.00 13.46
N LYS A 78 -0.60 15.42 13.06
CA LYS A 78 0.67 15.07 13.74
C LYS A 78 0.69 15.44 15.22
N ASP A 79 -0.06 16.47 15.62
CA ASP A 79 -0.18 16.94 16.99
C ASP A 79 -1.38 16.31 17.73
N LYS A 80 -2.25 15.61 17.03
CA LYS A 80 -3.45 14.95 17.56
C LYS A 80 -3.29 13.46 17.76
N CYS A 81 -2.43 12.80 16.97
CA CYS A 81 -2.18 11.37 17.05
C CYS A 81 -0.69 11.04 17.04
N MET A 82 -0.36 9.88 17.57
CA MET A 82 0.96 9.29 17.57
C MET A 82 0.87 7.84 17.11
N LEU A 83 1.73 7.45 16.16
CA LEU A 83 1.93 6.06 15.76
C LEU A 83 3.18 5.52 16.45
N THR A 84 3.10 4.36 17.09
CA THR A 84 4.19 3.78 17.86
C THR A 84 4.23 2.26 17.76
N THR A 85 5.39 1.68 18.06
CA THR A 85 5.60 0.23 18.25
C THR A 85 5.96 -0.11 19.68
N ASP A 86 6.05 0.90 20.56
CA ASP A 86 6.38 0.70 21.97
C ASP A 86 5.22 0.02 22.73
N ARG A 87 5.34 -1.28 22.96
CA ARG A 87 4.35 -2.10 23.66
C ARG A 87 4.15 -1.74 25.13
N ASN A 88 5.05 -0.97 25.74
CA ASN A 88 4.85 -0.46 27.10
C ASN A 88 3.67 0.50 27.16
N LEU A 89 3.32 1.14 26.07
CA LEU A 89 2.17 2.04 25.94
C LEU A 89 0.84 1.31 25.70
N VAL A 90 0.80 -0.01 25.75
CA VAL A 90 -0.41 -0.80 25.47
C VAL A 90 -1.60 -0.39 26.34
N GLY A 91 -1.37 -0.05 27.61
CA GLY A 91 -2.43 0.39 28.53
C GLY A 91 -2.99 1.77 28.20
N GLU A 92 -2.23 2.61 27.51
CA GLU A 92 -2.58 3.98 27.16
C GLU A 92 -3.04 4.11 25.69
N ALA A 93 -2.81 3.07 24.88
CA ALA A 93 -3.13 3.08 23.47
C ALA A 93 -4.65 3.20 23.22
N ASP A 94 -5.05 4.11 22.35
CA ASP A 94 -6.44 4.25 21.89
C ASP A 94 -6.78 3.21 20.82
N ALA A 95 -5.83 2.86 19.95
CA ALA A 95 -5.95 1.77 19.00
C ALA A 95 -4.75 0.85 19.04
N ILE A 96 -5.00 -0.47 18.92
CA ILE A 96 -3.96 -1.49 18.78
C ILE A 96 -4.18 -2.18 17.45
N ILE A 97 -3.18 -2.13 16.58
CA ILE A 97 -3.26 -2.49 15.17
C ILE A 97 -2.57 -3.83 14.96
N PHE A 98 -3.32 -4.79 14.43
CA PHE A 98 -2.83 -6.12 14.11
C PHE A 98 -2.89 -6.30 12.59
N HIS A 99 -1.73 -6.34 11.94
CA HIS A 99 -1.64 -6.68 10.53
C HIS A 99 -1.63 -8.20 10.37
N PHE A 100 -2.50 -8.72 9.51
CA PHE A 100 -2.74 -10.15 9.39
C PHE A 100 -1.93 -10.87 8.31
N MET A 101 -1.20 -10.16 7.47
CA MET A 101 -0.25 -10.75 6.51
C MET A 101 1.14 -10.84 7.13
N THR A 102 1.25 -11.66 8.20
CA THR A 102 2.45 -11.80 9.01
C THR A 102 2.47 -13.14 9.75
N ASP A 103 3.66 -13.62 10.12
CA ASP A 103 3.85 -14.86 10.88
C ASP A 103 3.88 -14.62 12.40
N ASP A 104 3.82 -13.38 12.87
CA ASP A 104 3.98 -13.01 14.27
C ASP A 104 2.65 -12.73 15.00
N PHE A 105 1.50 -12.83 14.36
CA PHE A 105 0.23 -12.84 15.07
C PHE A 105 0.05 -14.16 15.83
N ARG A 106 0.18 -14.12 17.15
CA ARG A 106 0.09 -15.31 18.03
C ARG A 106 -0.83 -15.04 19.20
N LEU A 107 -1.71 -15.99 19.52
CA LEU A 107 -2.63 -15.86 20.67
C LEU A 107 -1.91 -15.69 22.00
N SER A 108 -0.73 -16.30 22.16
CA SER A 108 0.11 -16.17 23.35
C SER A 108 0.76 -14.79 23.51
N ASP A 109 0.83 -14.01 22.42
CA ASP A 109 1.45 -12.68 22.38
C ASP A 109 0.41 -11.55 22.36
N LEU A 110 -0.86 -11.84 22.55
CA LEU A 110 -1.90 -10.81 22.60
C LEU A 110 -1.79 -9.99 23.88
N PRO A 111 -2.25 -8.73 23.90
CA PRO A 111 -2.30 -7.91 25.11
C PRO A 111 -3.06 -8.60 26.24
N LYS A 112 -2.45 -8.66 27.43
CA LYS A 112 -3.00 -9.38 28.59
C LYS A 112 -4.19 -8.66 29.24
N SER A 113 -4.30 -7.37 29.03
CA SER A 113 -5.39 -6.52 29.53
C SER A 113 -5.90 -5.61 28.43
N ARG A 114 -7.17 -5.24 28.50
CA ARG A 114 -7.83 -4.39 27.53
C ARG A 114 -8.78 -3.42 28.21
N SER A 115 -8.68 -2.13 27.87
CA SER A 115 -9.66 -1.14 28.26
C SER A 115 -10.86 -1.16 27.30
N PRO A 116 -12.10 -0.96 27.76
CA PRO A 116 -13.28 -0.83 26.91
C PRO A 116 -13.19 0.31 25.88
N SER A 117 -12.39 1.34 26.18
CA SER A 117 -12.15 2.48 25.28
C SER A 117 -11.20 2.15 24.11
N GLN A 118 -10.39 1.11 24.23
CA GLN A 118 -9.43 0.72 23.20
C GLN A 118 -10.12 0.12 21.97
N ARG A 119 -9.62 0.46 20.79
CA ARG A 119 -10.03 -0.11 19.50
C ARG A 119 -8.98 -1.09 19.02
N TYR A 120 -9.31 -2.36 18.96
CA TYR A 120 -8.48 -3.38 18.34
C TYR A 120 -8.82 -3.42 16.86
N VAL A 121 -7.82 -3.17 16.04
CA VAL A 121 -7.97 -2.94 14.59
C VAL A 121 -7.43 -4.13 13.81
N PHE A 122 -8.30 -4.79 13.07
CA PHE A 122 -7.94 -5.80 12.08
C PHE A 122 -7.44 -5.11 10.82
N LEU A 123 -6.17 -5.27 10.49
CA LEU A 123 -5.57 -4.66 9.30
C LEU A 123 -5.12 -5.72 8.30
N THR A 124 -5.59 -5.61 7.08
CA THR A 124 -5.02 -6.30 5.90
C THR A 124 -5.37 -5.56 4.63
N VAL A 125 -4.41 -5.47 3.72
CA VAL A 125 -4.60 -4.86 2.40
C VAL A 125 -4.77 -5.90 1.30
N GLU A 126 -4.48 -7.17 1.59
CA GLU A 126 -4.64 -8.28 0.66
C GLU A 126 -6.04 -8.89 0.74
N ALA A 127 -6.48 -9.48 -0.38
CA ALA A 127 -7.77 -10.17 -0.45
C ALA A 127 -7.78 -11.49 0.36
N PRO A 128 -8.96 -11.96 0.83
CA PRO A 128 -9.07 -13.17 1.65
C PRO A 128 -8.38 -14.42 1.12
N PRO A 129 -8.42 -14.76 -0.17
CA PRO A 129 -7.71 -15.92 -0.68
C PRO A 129 -6.17 -15.80 -0.58
N SER A 130 -5.63 -14.60 -0.74
CA SER A 130 -4.19 -14.37 -0.54
C SER A 130 -3.80 -14.57 0.93
N TYR A 131 -4.64 -14.10 1.84
CA TYR A 131 -4.49 -14.33 3.28
C TYR A 131 -4.44 -15.82 3.65
N LYS A 132 -5.35 -16.65 3.10
CA LYS A 132 -5.36 -18.09 3.36
C LYS A 132 -4.09 -18.80 2.87
N LEU A 133 -3.51 -18.34 1.75
CA LEU A 133 -2.26 -18.90 1.23
C LEU A 133 -1.08 -18.53 2.11
N TRP A 134 -1.08 -17.34 2.72
CA TRP A 134 -0.04 -16.85 3.60
C TRP A 134 -0.11 -17.54 4.99
N ASN A 135 -1.28 -17.54 5.59
CA ASN A 135 -1.51 -18.09 6.94
C ASN A 135 -2.05 -19.53 6.89
N ARG A 136 -1.27 -20.45 6.33
CA ARG A 136 -1.66 -21.89 6.25
C ARG A 136 -1.94 -22.54 7.60
N ASN A 137 -1.45 -21.99 8.70
CA ASN A 137 -1.61 -22.48 10.06
C ASN A 137 -2.66 -21.70 10.85
N THR A 138 -3.66 -21.14 10.18
CA THR A 138 -4.89 -20.54 10.70
C THR A 138 -4.88 -20.26 12.21
N LEU A 139 -4.28 -19.15 12.58
CA LEU A 139 -4.53 -18.55 13.88
C LEU A 139 -5.85 -17.81 13.77
N HIS A 140 -6.91 -18.42 14.26
CA HIS A 140 -8.19 -17.74 14.33
C HIS A 140 -8.14 -16.65 15.38
N ALA A 141 -8.51 -15.45 15.00
CA ALA A 141 -8.71 -14.39 15.96
C ALA A 141 -9.82 -14.79 16.95
N PRO A 142 -9.66 -14.49 18.25
CA PRO A 142 -10.71 -14.76 19.21
C PRO A 142 -12.02 -14.05 18.83
N ARG A 143 -13.16 -14.65 19.13
CA ARG A 143 -14.46 -14.01 18.94
C ARG A 143 -14.52 -12.69 19.70
N ASN A 144 -15.19 -11.70 19.13
CA ASN A 144 -15.34 -10.35 19.73
C ASN A 144 -14.00 -9.65 20.05
N PHE A 145 -12.90 -10.07 19.38
CA PHE A 145 -11.59 -9.49 19.63
C PHE A 145 -11.41 -8.14 18.92
N PHE A 146 -11.85 -8.01 17.67
CA PHE A 146 -11.70 -6.79 16.90
C PHE A 146 -12.89 -5.86 17.02
N ASN A 147 -12.59 -4.56 17.14
CA ASN A 147 -13.60 -3.49 17.12
C ASN A 147 -13.76 -2.90 15.74
N TRP A 148 -12.64 -2.68 15.05
CA TRP A 148 -12.58 -2.02 13.76
C TRP A 148 -11.83 -2.86 12.75
N THR A 149 -12.24 -2.68 11.49
CA THR A 149 -11.56 -3.23 10.33
C THR A 149 -10.89 -2.11 9.55
N MET A 150 -9.69 -2.37 9.04
CA MET A 150 -8.90 -1.49 8.22
C MET A 150 -8.39 -2.28 7.03
N THR A 151 -9.20 -2.35 5.97
CA THR A 151 -8.93 -3.19 4.81
C THR A 151 -9.17 -2.45 3.50
N TYR A 152 -8.81 -3.05 2.36
CA TYR A 152 -9.08 -2.50 1.04
C TYR A 152 -10.59 -2.31 0.74
N ARG A 153 -11.47 -2.90 1.52
CA ARG A 153 -12.90 -2.83 1.32
C ARG A 153 -13.46 -1.47 1.72
N HIS A 154 -14.42 -0.97 0.92
CA HIS A 154 -15.06 0.32 1.17
C HIS A 154 -15.99 0.31 2.39
N ASP A 155 -16.46 -0.87 2.81
CA ASP A 155 -17.30 -1.07 4.00
C ASP A 155 -16.50 -1.39 5.28
N SER A 156 -15.17 -1.24 5.25
CA SER A 156 -14.34 -1.25 6.46
C SER A 156 -14.62 -0.02 7.32
N ASP A 157 -14.40 -0.12 8.64
CA ASP A 157 -14.52 1.02 9.55
C ASP A 157 -13.52 2.13 9.22
N VAL A 158 -12.35 1.75 8.73
CA VAL A 158 -11.30 2.62 8.19
C VAL A 158 -10.84 2.03 6.86
N PRO A 159 -11.43 2.42 5.72
CA PRO A 159 -11.05 1.85 4.44
C PRO A 159 -9.59 2.18 4.07
N TRP A 160 -8.86 1.14 3.67
CA TRP A 160 -7.50 1.24 3.12
C TRP A 160 -7.53 0.95 1.62
N VAL A 161 -8.10 1.85 0.86
CA VAL A 161 -8.25 1.68 -0.59
C VAL A 161 -6.94 2.00 -1.32
N TYR A 162 -6.58 1.22 -2.31
CA TYR A 162 -5.29 1.35 -3.02
C TYR A 162 -5.15 2.65 -3.81
N GLY A 163 -6.21 3.16 -4.37
CA GLY A 163 -6.13 4.29 -5.28
C GLY A 163 -6.93 5.51 -4.85
N GLY A 164 -7.52 5.50 -3.67
CA GLY A 164 -8.50 6.50 -3.29
C GLY A 164 -9.85 6.29 -3.98
N TYR A 165 -10.66 7.33 -4.00
CA TYR A 165 -12.00 7.29 -4.58
C TYR A 165 -12.06 8.17 -5.83
N TRP A 166 -12.77 7.69 -6.83
CA TRP A 166 -13.17 8.50 -7.97
C TRP A 166 -14.49 9.20 -7.67
N ILE A 167 -14.54 10.48 -7.95
CA ILE A 167 -15.72 11.33 -7.78
C ILE A 167 -16.19 11.73 -9.16
N SER A 168 -17.49 11.51 -9.43
CA SER A 168 -18.07 11.88 -10.71
C SER A 168 -18.10 13.41 -10.91
N PRO A 169 -18.18 13.89 -12.15
CA PRO A 169 -18.29 15.30 -12.45
C PRO A 169 -19.46 15.99 -11.73
N GLU A 170 -20.60 15.29 -11.59
CA GLU A 170 -21.80 15.78 -10.90
C GLU A 170 -21.52 15.99 -9.41
N MET A 171 -20.92 14.98 -8.76
CA MET A 171 -20.55 15.07 -7.33
C MET A 171 -19.48 16.12 -7.11
N ASN A 172 -18.55 16.27 -8.04
CA ASN A 172 -17.53 17.30 -7.92
C ASN A 172 -18.09 18.73 -7.99
N LYS A 173 -19.11 18.98 -8.80
CA LYS A 173 -19.79 20.28 -8.82
C LYS A 173 -20.39 20.65 -7.46
N ILE A 174 -20.80 19.65 -6.68
CA ILE A 174 -21.39 19.86 -5.35
C ILE A 174 -20.29 20.13 -4.31
N HIS A 175 -19.16 19.40 -4.38
CA HIS A 175 -18.15 19.42 -3.34
C HIS A 175 -16.95 20.32 -3.63
N GLY A 176 -16.73 20.72 -4.89
CA GLY A 176 -15.68 21.65 -5.28
C GLY A 176 -14.24 21.12 -5.07
N PHE A 177 -14.02 19.83 -5.20
CA PHE A 177 -12.68 19.26 -5.09
C PHE A 177 -11.79 19.75 -6.22
N LYS A 178 -10.51 19.97 -5.90
CA LYS A 178 -9.51 20.29 -6.92
C LYS A 178 -9.25 19.09 -7.80
N SER A 179 -9.42 19.24 -9.11
CA SER A 179 -9.12 18.17 -10.05
C SER A 179 -7.62 17.98 -10.25
N GLU A 180 -7.21 16.73 -10.42
CA GLU A 180 -5.96 16.46 -11.12
C GLU A 180 -6.19 16.79 -12.60
N ASN A 181 -5.31 17.63 -13.17
CA ASN A 181 -5.27 17.77 -14.61
C ASN A 181 -4.68 16.49 -15.21
N LEU A 182 -5.54 15.55 -15.56
CA LEU A 182 -5.10 14.39 -16.33
C LEU A 182 -4.88 14.83 -17.77
N PRO A 183 -3.71 14.56 -18.34
CA PRO A 183 -3.46 14.94 -19.72
C PRO A 183 -4.40 14.17 -20.64
N TYR A 184 -5.21 14.92 -21.39
CA TYR A 184 -5.96 14.43 -22.54
C TYR A 184 -5.47 15.17 -23.76
N ASP A 185 -4.47 14.61 -24.42
CA ASP A 185 -4.01 15.04 -25.72
C ASP A 185 -4.01 13.83 -26.66
N GLU A 186 -4.84 13.88 -27.68
CA GLU A 186 -5.01 12.80 -28.64
C GLU A 186 -3.73 12.44 -29.37
N LYS A 187 -2.86 13.43 -29.62
CA LYS A 187 -1.57 13.21 -30.25
C LYS A 187 -0.70 12.37 -29.33
N THR A 188 -0.55 12.79 -28.07
CA THR A 188 0.26 12.07 -27.07
C THR A 188 -0.26 10.66 -26.79
N ILE A 189 -1.60 10.47 -26.79
CA ILE A 189 -2.20 9.15 -26.60
C ILE A 189 -1.88 8.20 -27.76
N MET A 190 -1.87 8.72 -28.98
CA MET A 190 -1.68 7.92 -30.20
C MET A 190 -0.22 7.83 -30.67
N GLU A 191 0.62 8.73 -30.20
CA GLU A 191 2.02 8.79 -30.58
C GLU A 191 2.77 7.52 -30.15
N ASN A 192 3.63 7.02 -31.00
CA ASN A 192 4.51 5.88 -30.74
C ASN A 192 3.83 4.51 -30.53
N LYS A 193 2.55 4.35 -30.82
CA LYS A 193 1.85 3.07 -30.71
C LYS A 193 2.39 2.05 -31.72
N THR A 194 3.13 1.04 -31.24
CA THR A 194 3.75 -0.02 -32.05
C THR A 194 3.39 -1.43 -31.55
N GLY A 195 3.04 -1.57 -30.27
CA GLY A 195 2.68 -2.82 -29.63
C GLY A 195 1.20 -2.90 -29.28
N ALA A 196 0.66 -4.12 -29.14
CA ALA A 196 -0.72 -4.34 -28.79
C ALA A 196 -0.92 -4.24 -27.27
N ILE A 197 -0.40 -5.19 -26.52
CA ILE A 197 -0.63 -5.33 -25.08
C ILE A 197 0.70 -5.53 -24.37
N PHE A 198 0.91 -4.86 -23.22
CA PHE A 198 1.98 -5.24 -22.29
C PHE A 198 1.43 -5.74 -20.96
N TRP A 199 2.19 -6.59 -20.29
CA TRP A 199 1.86 -7.14 -18.99
C TRP A 199 3.07 -7.14 -18.05
N LEU A 200 3.00 -6.38 -16.96
CA LEU A 200 4.00 -6.37 -15.90
C LEU A 200 3.54 -7.34 -14.80
N VAL A 201 4.17 -8.51 -14.70
CA VAL A 201 3.72 -9.58 -13.83
C VAL A 201 4.87 -10.33 -13.16
N SER A 202 4.79 -10.48 -11.82
CA SER A 202 5.78 -11.21 -11.02
C SER A 202 5.20 -12.37 -10.21
N ASN A 203 3.88 -12.43 -10.04
CA ASN A 203 3.18 -13.58 -9.45
C ASN A 203 2.56 -14.40 -10.58
N CYS A 204 3.17 -15.55 -10.88
CA CYS A 204 2.88 -16.37 -12.07
C CYS A 204 1.84 -17.47 -11.82
N ASN A 205 1.42 -17.68 -10.57
CA ASN A 205 0.42 -18.68 -10.20
C ASN A 205 -0.53 -18.08 -9.17
N THR A 206 -1.71 -17.69 -9.62
CA THR A 206 -2.66 -16.93 -8.83
C THR A 206 -3.95 -17.67 -8.56
N VAL A 207 -4.70 -17.25 -7.56
CA VAL A 207 -6.01 -17.82 -7.22
C VAL A 207 -7.00 -17.61 -8.35
N SER A 208 -6.99 -16.43 -8.97
CA SER A 208 -7.87 -16.11 -10.10
C SER A 208 -7.52 -16.83 -11.40
N LYS A 209 -6.36 -17.52 -11.45
CA LYS A 209 -5.82 -18.11 -12.68
C LYS A 209 -5.77 -17.10 -13.84
N ARG A 210 -5.46 -15.84 -13.52
CA ARG A 210 -5.32 -14.78 -14.55
C ARG A 210 -4.31 -15.15 -15.63
N GLU A 211 -3.27 -15.90 -15.29
CA GLU A 211 -2.29 -16.43 -16.21
C GLU A 211 -2.94 -17.28 -17.31
N LEU A 212 -3.89 -18.16 -16.96
CA LEU A 212 -4.62 -18.98 -17.92
C LEU A 212 -5.51 -18.13 -18.84
N ALA A 213 -6.21 -17.13 -18.29
CA ALA A 213 -7.02 -16.23 -19.11
C ALA A 213 -6.16 -15.44 -20.13
N VAL A 214 -4.99 -14.98 -19.69
CA VAL A 214 -4.04 -14.27 -20.57
C VAL A 214 -3.44 -15.22 -21.62
N GLU A 215 -3.10 -16.44 -21.27
CA GLU A 215 -2.61 -17.46 -22.22
C GLU A 215 -3.64 -17.79 -23.32
N LYS A 216 -4.93 -17.82 -22.98
CA LYS A 216 -6.00 -17.97 -23.98
C LYS A 216 -6.03 -16.77 -24.94
N LEU A 217 -5.94 -15.56 -24.40
CA LEU A 217 -5.94 -14.32 -25.21
C LEU A 217 -4.69 -14.20 -26.11
N GLU A 218 -3.52 -14.59 -25.60
CA GLU A 218 -2.22 -14.51 -26.30
C GLU A 218 -2.15 -15.35 -27.58
N LYS A 219 -3.04 -16.33 -27.74
CA LYS A 219 -3.17 -17.11 -28.99
C LYS A 219 -3.65 -16.27 -30.18
N TYR A 220 -4.32 -15.14 -29.91
CA TYR A 220 -4.98 -14.31 -30.93
C TYR A 220 -4.42 -12.89 -31.07
N ILE A 221 -3.71 -12.39 -30.05
CA ILE A 221 -3.13 -11.05 -30.05
C ILE A 221 -1.81 -11.05 -29.28
N MET A 222 -0.82 -10.29 -29.75
CA MET A 222 0.50 -10.22 -29.13
C MET A 222 0.44 -9.60 -27.74
N ILE A 223 1.05 -10.26 -26.75
CA ILE A 223 1.19 -9.79 -25.37
C ILE A 223 2.66 -9.79 -24.97
N ASP A 224 3.21 -8.62 -24.71
CA ASP A 224 4.57 -8.45 -24.23
C ASP A 224 4.63 -8.58 -22.70
N ARG A 225 5.16 -9.71 -22.21
CA ARG A 225 5.33 -9.97 -20.75
C ARG A 225 6.65 -9.44 -20.24
N TYR A 226 6.57 -8.74 -19.10
CA TYR A 226 7.70 -8.25 -18.31
C TYR A 226 7.55 -8.69 -16.86
N GLY A 227 8.67 -8.74 -16.11
CA GLY A 227 8.72 -9.18 -14.72
C GLY A 227 9.01 -10.69 -14.59
N ALA A 228 8.95 -11.22 -13.36
CA ALA A 228 9.40 -12.58 -13.06
C ALA A 228 8.72 -13.68 -13.91
N CYS A 229 7.52 -13.42 -14.44
CA CYS A 229 6.78 -14.36 -15.28
C CYS A 229 7.07 -14.24 -16.78
N ALA A 230 8.01 -13.39 -17.19
CA ALA A 230 8.40 -13.30 -18.58
C ALA A 230 9.22 -14.54 -19.00
N GLU A 231 8.87 -15.12 -20.16
CA GLU A 231 9.62 -16.22 -20.74
C GLU A 231 11.02 -15.78 -21.16
N ASN A 232 11.12 -14.61 -21.78
CA ASN A 232 12.38 -14.00 -22.16
C ASN A 232 13.16 -13.52 -20.93
N PRO A 233 14.35 -14.08 -20.61
CA PRO A 233 15.12 -13.69 -19.44
C PRO A 233 15.46 -12.20 -19.40
N TYR A 234 15.69 -11.56 -20.55
CA TYR A 234 15.99 -10.12 -20.61
C TYR A 234 14.81 -9.25 -20.17
N LYS A 235 13.56 -9.71 -20.34
CA LYS A 235 12.36 -9.00 -19.90
C LYS A 235 12.03 -9.20 -18.41
N ARG A 236 12.65 -10.17 -17.73
CA ARG A 236 12.40 -10.43 -16.30
C ARG A 236 12.83 -9.26 -15.43
N ASP A 237 13.96 -8.67 -15.74
CA ASP A 237 14.54 -7.57 -14.97
C ASP A 237 14.47 -6.21 -15.68
N ALA A 238 13.99 -6.16 -16.91
CA ALA A 238 14.00 -4.96 -17.75
C ALA A 238 13.12 -3.82 -17.20
N CYS A 239 12.08 -4.16 -16.42
CA CYS A 239 11.15 -3.17 -15.88
C CYS A 239 10.84 -3.46 -14.40
N LYS A 240 11.81 -3.24 -13.53
CA LYS A 240 11.68 -3.46 -12.07
C LYS A 240 10.99 -2.27 -11.39
N ARG A 241 9.66 -2.13 -11.54
CA ARG A 241 8.87 -1.05 -10.92
C ARG A 241 9.50 0.35 -11.11
N VAL A 242 10.10 0.57 -12.29
CA VAL A 242 10.68 1.85 -12.67
C VAL A 242 9.61 2.63 -13.43
N ALA A 243 9.17 3.74 -12.87
CA ALA A 243 8.10 4.56 -13.43
C ALA A 243 8.35 5.00 -14.88
N GLU A 244 9.62 5.18 -15.25
CA GLU A 244 10.01 5.53 -16.63
C GLU A 244 9.77 4.37 -17.59
N CYS A 245 10.19 3.15 -17.25
CA CYS A 245 9.91 1.97 -18.05
C CYS A 245 8.40 1.74 -18.24
N GLU A 246 7.60 1.94 -17.20
CA GLU A 246 6.14 1.81 -17.32
C GLU A 246 5.52 2.87 -18.25
N LYS A 247 6.05 4.08 -18.25
CA LYS A 247 5.65 5.14 -19.20
C LYS A 247 5.98 4.78 -20.64
N ASP A 248 7.19 4.26 -20.89
CA ASP A 248 7.61 3.85 -22.22
C ASP A 248 6.73 2.72 -22.74
N LEU A 249 6.50 1.68 -21.92
CA LEU A 249 5.61 0.58 -22.29
C LEU A 249 4.17 1.07 -22.55
N GLY A 250 3.66 2.00 -21.72
CA GLY A 250 2.35 2.59 -21.92
C GLY A 250 2.26 3.46 -23.19
N SER A 251 3.33 4.18 -23.54
CA SER A 251 3.39 4.95 -24.80
C SER A 251 3.35 4.03 -26.01
N MET A 252 4.08 2.93 -25.97
CA MET A 252 4.25 2.03 -27.10
C MET A 252 3.06 1.09 -27.31
N ASN A 253 2.33 0.73 -26.27
CA ASN A 253 1.26 -0.26 -26.34
C ASN A 253 -0.14 0.37 -26.25
N PHE A 254 -1.09 -0.17 -27.03
CA PHE A 254 -2.49 0.24 -26.94
C PHE A 254 -3.13 -0.15 -25.60
N PHE A 255 -2.80 -1.34 -25.11
CA PHE A 255 -3.44 -1.89 -23.90
C PHE A 255 -2.40 -2.36 -22.91
N TYR A 256 -2.84 -2.49 -21.63
CA TYR A 256 -2.05 -3.17 -20.60
C TYR A 256 -2.94 -4.06 -19.75
N ILE A 257 -2.36 -5.13 -19.20
CA ILE A 257 -3.10 -6.05 -18.33
C ILE A 257 -3.04 -5.57 -16.90
N ALA A 258 -4.22 -5.27 -16.32
CA ALA A 258 -4.43 -4.82 -14.95
C ALA A 258 -5.25 -5.84 -14.14
N ILE A 259 -5.03 -7.13 -14.37
CA ILE A 259 -5.79 -8.21 -13.74
C ILE A 259 -5.22 -8.52 -12.36
N GLU A 260 -6.10 -8.64 -11.37
CA GLU A 260 -5.75 -8.91 -9.98
C GLU A 260 -5.40 -10.39 -9.74
N ASN A 261 -4.62 -10.66 -8.69
CA ASN A 261 -4.29 -12.04 -8.26
C ASN A 261 -5.53 -12.82 -7.84
N THR A 262 -6.54 -12.10 -7.41
CA THR A 262 -7.78 -12.60 -6.85
C THR A 262 -8.90 -11.67 -7.27
N VAL A 263 -10.04 -12.21 -7.64
CA VAL A 263 -11.25 -11.43 -7.95
C VAL A 263 -12.10 -11.37 -6.69
N CYS A 264 -12.19 -10.20 -6.06
CA CYS A 264 -13.02 -9.99 -4.88
C CYS A 264 -13.69 -8.61 -4.95
N LYS A 265 -14.76 -8.43 -4.21
CA LYS A 265 -15.46 -7.16 -4.08
C LYS A 265 -14.51 -6.04 -3.64
N ASN A 266 -14.48 -4.94 -4.37
CA ASN A 266 -13.63 -3.77 -4.14
C ASN A 266 -12.10 -4.01 -4.24
N TYR A 267 -11.64 -5.19 -4.65
CA TYR A 267 -10.21 -5.48 -4.74
C TYR A 267 -9.66 -5.02 -6.08
N VAL A 268 -9.36 -3.73 -6.14
CA VAL A 268 -8.67 -3.07 -7.26
C VAL A 268 -7.42 -2.42 -6.69
N THR A 269 -6.24 -2.82 -7.20
CA THR A 269 -4.96 -2.50 -6.59
C THR A 269 -4.11 -1.53 -7.44
N GLU A 270 -2.84 -1.41 -7.10
CA GLU A 270 -1.84 -0.65 -7.84
C GLU A 270 -1.79 -1.00 -9.32
N LYS A 271 -2.22 -2.20 -9.71
CA LYS A 271 -2.21 -2.62 -11.13
C LYS A 271 -3.04 -1.71 -12.03
N TYR A 272 -4.16 -1.22 -11.50
CA TYR A 272 -4.96 -0.18 -12.15
C TYR A 272 -4.50 1.22 -11.73
N PHE A 273 -4.38 1.46 -10.41
CA PHE A 273 -4.24 2.80 -9.86
C PHE A 273 -2.86 3.45 -10.09
N ASP A 274 -1.80 2.70 -10.33
CA ASP A 274 -0.50 3.29 -10.66
C ASP A 274 -0.39 3.60 -12.16
N ARG A 275 -1.21 2.96 -13.00
CA ARG A 275 -1.11 3.02 -14.47
C ARG A 275 -2.25 3.72 -15.20
N TYR A 276 -3.32 4.13 -14.51
CA TYR A 276 -4.46 4.79 -15.16
C TYR A 276 -4.09 6.09 -15.90
N ARG A 277 -2.93 6.67 -15.60
CA ARG A 277 -2.39 7.86 -16.28
C ARG A 277 -1.68 7.54 -17.61
N LEU A 278 -1.32 6.30 -17.84
CA LEU A 278 -0.65 5.89 -19.07
C LEU A 278 -1.56 6.15 -20.28
N PRO A 279 -0.98 6.45 -21.45
CA PRO A 279 -1.72 6.56 -22.71
C PRO A 279 -2.10 5.16 -23.26
N SER A 280 -2.53 4.26 -22.41
CA SER A 280 -2.82 2.85 -22.69
C SER A 280 -4.06 2.44 -21.90
N VAL A 281 -4.92 1.59 -22.48
CA VAL A 281 -6.20 1.20 -21.87
C VAL A 281 -6.01 -0.08 -21.05
N PRO A 282 -6.43 -0.11 -19.77
CA PRO A 282 -6.35 -1.31 -18.93
C PRO A 282 -7.34 -2.40 -19.36
N ILE A 283 -6.84 -3.62 -19.44
CA ILE A 283 -7.64 -4.84 -19.55
C ILE A 283 -7.77 -5.43 -18.14
N VAL A 284 -9.01 -5.70 -17.72
CA VAL A 284 -9.34 -6.25 -16.41
C VAL A 284 -10.13 -7.55 -16.55
N MET A 285 -10.19 -8.38 -15.52
CA MET A 285 -10.85 -9.68 -15.63
C MET A 285 -12.39 -9.58 -15.57
N ARG A 286 -12.91 -8.90 -14.54
CA ARG A 286 -14.34 -8.86 -14.26
C ARG A 286 -14.86 -7.43 -14.19
N ARG A 287 -15.89 -7.11 -14.96
CA ARG A 287 -16.55 -5.80 -14.97
C ARG A 287 -17.01 -5.40 -13.57
N LYS A 288 -17.71 -6.31 -12.88
CA LYS A 288 -18.31 -6.04 -11.57
C LYS A 288 -17.30 -5.58 -10.49
N THR A 289 -16.03 -5.95 -10.62
CA THR A 289 -14.98 -5.55 -9.67
C THR A 289 -14.59 -4.09 -9.83
N TYR A 290 -14.70 -3.54 -11.03
CA TYR A 290 -14.27 -2.18 -11.37
C TYR A 290 -15.42 -1.18 -11.52
N GLU A 291 -16.58 -1.69 -11.92
CA GLU A 291 -17.79 -0.91 -12.08
C GLU A 291 -18.12 -0.16 -10.79
N ASN A 292 -18.45 1.10 -10.89
CA ASN A 292 -18.68 2.02 -9.75
C ASN A 292 -17.44 2.36 -8.88
N LEU A 293 -16.27 1.78 -9.15
CA LEU A 293 -15.03 2.14 -8.45
C LEU A 293 -14.15 3.09 -9.26
N VAL A 294 -14.23 2.99 -10.59
CA VAL A 294 -13.41 3.77 -11.52
C VAL A 294 -14.29 4.43 -12.58
N PRO A 295 -13.80 5.44 -13.31
CA PRO A 295 -14.59 6.11 -14.33
C PRO A 295 -15.13 5.13 -15.39
N PRO A 296 -16.38 5.30 -15.83
CA PRO A 296 -16.95 4.45 -16.86
C PRO A 296 -16.15 4.58 -18.17
N ARG A 297 -16.05 3.47 -18.91
CA ARG A 297 -15.22 3.38 -20.12
C ARG A 297 -13.73 3.69 -19.94
N SER A 298 -13.21 3.57 -18.71
CA SER A 298 -11.77 3.69 -18.46
C SER A 298 -11.02 2.36 -18.54
N PHE A 299 -11.70 1.25 -18.83
CA PHE A 299 -11.15 -0.10 -18.85
C PHE A 299 -11.92 -1.01 -19.81
N ILE A 300 -11.32 -2.14 -20.17
CA ILE A 300 -11.93 -3.19 -21.00
C ILE A 300 -11.97 -4.48 -20.16
N PRO A 301 -13.15 -4.97 -19.75
CA PRO A 301 -13.25 -6.21 -19.00
C PRO A 301 -13.31 -7.44 -19.93
N MET A 302 -12.61 -8.51 -19.55
CA MET A 302 -12.58 -9.75 -20.32
C MET A 302 -13.95 -10.43 -20.36
N ASP A 303 -14.72 -10.31 -19.29
CA ASP A 303 -16.05 -10.93 -19.18
C ASP A 303 -17.17 -10.25 -20.00
N ASP A 304 -16.85 -9.20 -20.72
CA ASP A 304 -17.76 -8.64 -21.76
C ASP A 304 -17.74 -9.48 -23.04
N PHE A 305 -16.78 -10.38 -23.18
CA PHE A 305 -16.58 -11.18 -24.39
C PHE A 305 -16.81 -12.65 -24.12
N GLU A 306 -17.53 -13.30 -25.02
CA GLU A 306 -17.83 -14.74 -24.91
C GLU A 306 -16.60 -15.63 -25.07
N SER A 307 -15.54 -15.14 -25.74
CA SER A 307 -14.30 -15.87 -25.97
C SER A 307 -13.09 -14.95 -26.07
N ALA A 308 -11.91 -15.55 -25.94
CA ALA A 308 -10.63 -14.89 -26.11
C ALA A 308 -10.44 -14.35 -27.54
N GLN A 309 -10.89 -15.11 -28.54
CA GLN A 309 -10.86 -14.68 -29.94
C GLN A 309 -11.79 -13.48 -30.18
N ALA A 310 -13.00 -13.48 -29.62
CA ALA A 310 -13.93 -12.36 -29.74
C ALA A 310 -13.33 -11.08 -29.13
N MET A 311 -12.70 -11.19 -27.96
CA MET A 311 -11.99 -10.08 -27.35
C MET A 311 -10.82 -9.59 -28.20
N ALA A 312 -9.97 -10.50 -28.70
CA ALA A 312 -8.83 -10.14 -29.56
C ALA A 312 -9.28 -9.38 -30.82
N ASN A 313 -10.35 -9.84 -31.49
CA ASN A 313 -10.94 -9.16 -32.63
C ASN A 313 -11.40 -7.75 -32.31
N TYR A 314 -12.02 -7.56 -31.15
CA TYR A 314 -12.40 -6.24 -30.66
C TYR A 314 -11.19 -5.33 -30.42
N LEU A 315 -10.16 -5.84 -29.75
CA LEU A 315 -8.91 -5.08 -29.50
C LEU A 315 -8.21 -4.69 -30.80
N LEU A 316 -8.12 -5.59 -31.78
CA LEU A 316 -7.55 -5.31 -33.11
C LEU A 316 -8.37 -4.24 -33.86
N THR A 317 -9.70 -4.27 -33.70
CA THR A 317 -10.57 -3.23 -34.26
C THR A 317 -10.29 -1.86 -33.62
N LEU A 318 -10.11 -1.82 -32.30
CA LEU A 318 -9.75 -0.57 -31.60
C LEU A 318 -8.38 -0.03 -32.06
N MET A 319 -7.39 -0.91 -32.27
CA MET A 319 -6.06 -0.52 -32.76
C MET A 319 -6.12 0.13 -34.14
N SER A 320 -7.05 -0.27 -34.99
CA SER A 320 -7.25 0.30 -36.34
C SER A 320 -8.22 1.49 -36.36
N ASN A 321 -8.99 1.71 -35.31
CA ASN A 321 -10.00 2.78 -35.21
C ASN A 321 -9.65 3.79 -34.12
N LYS A 322 -8.90 4.82 -34.47
CA LYS A 322 -8.47 5.89 -33.57
C LYS A 322 -9.62 6.49 -32.77
N THR A 323 -10.74 6.78 -33.44
CA THR A 323 -11.89 7.42 -32.78
C THR A 323 -12.48 6.52 -31.69
N ALA A 324 -12.68 5.24 -32.00
CA ALA A 324 -13.21 4.28 -31.01
C ALA A 324 -12.22 4.06 -29.85
N TYR A 325 -10.92 4.02 -30.13
CA TYR A 325 -9.89 3.87 -29.09
C TYR A 325 -9.88 5.08 -28.14
N LEU A 326 -9.95 6.30 -28.66
CA LEU A 326 -9.94 7.52 -27.87
C LEU A 326 -11.17 7.69 -26.97
N GLU A 327 -12.28 6.98 -27.23
CA GLU A 327 -13.44 6.96 -26.33
C GLU A 327 -13.07 6.49 -24.93
N TYR A 328 -12.08 5.58 -24.79
CA TYR A 328 -11.60 5.06 -23.50
C TYR A 328 -10.83 6.09 -22.67
N PHE A 329 -10.54 7.26 -23.21
CA PHE A 329 -9.86 8.35 -22.53
C PHE A 329 -10.73 9.57 -22.28
N LYS A 330 -11.97 9.59 -22.79
CA LYS A 330 -12.88 10.75 -22.65
C LYS A 330 -13.14 11.14 -21.20
N TRP A 331 -13.20 10.15 -20.30
CA TRP A 331 -13.40 10.38 -18.88
C TRP A 331 -12.38 11.35 -18.28
N ARG A 332 -11.17 11.47 -18.87
CA ARG A 332 -10.14 12.42 -18.45
C ARG A 332 -10.53 13.88 -18.68
N ARG A 333 -11.40 14.14 -19.67
CA ARG A 333 -11.98 15.47 -19.96
C ARG A 333 -13.25 15.74 -19.22
N ASP A 334 -13.99 14.70 -18.86
CA ASP A 334 -15.37 14.82 -18.35
C ASP A 334 -15.40 15.37 -16.92
N GLY A 335 -14.25 15.56 -16.27
CA GLY A 335 -14.15 16.18 -14.95
C GLY A 335 -14.21 15.18 -13.80
N TRP A 336 -13.91 13.92 -14.06
CA TRP A 336 -13.68 12.92 -13.01
C TRP A 336 -12.48 13.29 -12.15
N ILE A 337 -12.62 13.17 -10.84
CA ILE A 337 -11.59 13.56 -9.88
C ILE A 337 -11.24 12.37 -9.00
N ARG A 338 -9.95 12.22 -8.75
CA ARG A 338 -9.44 11.29 -7.77
C ARG A 338 -9.16 12.03 -6.46
N THR A 339 -9.76 11.58 -5.35
CA THR A 339 -9.68 12.27 -4.06
C THR A 339 -8.31 12.18 -3.38
N TYR A 340 -7.48 11.24 -3.79
CA TYR A 340 -6.13 11.07 -3.24
C TYR A 340 -5.10 11.34 -4.32
N GLN A 341 -4.54 12.53 -4.29
CA GLN A 341 -3.39 12.87 -5.12
C GLN A 341 -2.14 12.18 -4.54
N ASN A 342 -1.48 11.33 -5.34
CA ASN A 342 -0.14 10.78 -5.09
C ASN A 342 0.03 9.98 -3.80
N ILE A 343 -1.01 9.27 -3.35
CA ILE A 343 -0.98 8.74 -2.02
C ILE A 343 -1.03 7.23 -2.09
N GLY A 344 0.12 6.65 -2.26
CA GLY A 344 0.33 5.28 -1.87
C GLY A 344 -0.16 5.06 -0.43
N TYR A 345 0.12 3.96 0.17
CA TYR A 345 -0.30 3.52 1.52
C TYR A 345 -0.18 4.56 2.67
N ARG A 346 0.16 5.80 2.38
CA ARG A 346 0.67 6.81 3.29
C ARG A 346 -0.38 7.47 4.18
N PHE A 347 -1.65 7.57 3.74
CA PHE A 347 -2.67 8.33 4.46
C PHE A 347 -3.67 7.50 5.28
N HIS A 348 -3.54 6.20 5.28
CA HIS A 348 -4.51 5.33 5.95
C HIS A 348 -4.43 5.40 7.47
N PHE A 349 -3.25 5.65 8.03
CA PHE A 349 -3.12 5.98 9.45
C PHE A 349 -3.67 7.35 9.80
N CYS A 350 -3.70 8.30 8.86
CA CYS A 350 -4.41 9.57 9.02
C CYS A 350 -5.92 9.31 9.21
N LYS A 351 -6.49 8.42 8.38
CA LYS A 351 -7.91 8.02 8.50
C LYS A 351 -8.21 7.31 9.83
N LEU A 352 -7.30 6.48 10.30
CA LEU A 352 -7.44 5.87 11.63
C LEU A 352 -7.39 6.94 12.74
N CYS A 353 -6.48 7.90 12.64
CA CYS A 353 -6.41 9.04 13.55
C CYS A 353 -7.72 9.85 13.54
N GLU A 354 -8.22 10.22 12.37
CA GLU A 354 -9.51 10.91 12.23
C GLU A 354 -10.63 10.12 12.91
N ALA A 355 -10.71 8.82 12.66
CA ALA A 355 -11.70 7.94 13.26
C ALA A 355 -11.61 7.85 14.80
N LEU A 356 -10.40 7.95 15.37
CA LEU A 356 -10.20 7.97 16.82
C LEU A 356 -10.56 9.31 17.46
N LEU A 357 -10.57 10.39 16.70
CA LEU A 357 -10.97 11.73 17.15
C LEU A 357 -12.48 11.95 17.08
N GLU A 358 -13.18 11.12 16.31
CA GLU A 358 -14.64 11.13 16.21
C GLU A 358 -15.28 10.29 17.33
N GLU A 359 -16.44 10.72 17.81
CA GLU A 359 -17.29 9.87 18.64
C GLU A 359 -17.94 8.79 17.77
N ARG A 360 -17.51 7.56 17.94
CA ARG A 360 -18.07 6.39 17.26
C ARG A 360 -18.65 5.40 18.29
N PRO A 361 -19.81 4.80 17.99
CA PRO A 361 -20.42 3.82 18.88
C PRO A 361 -19.48 2.64 19.13
N ALA A 362 -19.62 2.04 20.31
CA ALA A 362 -18.91 0.80 20.62
C ALA A 362 -19.37 -0.29 19.64
N LYS A 363 -18.40 -1.01 19.08
CA LYS A 363 -18.61 -2.06 18.09
C LYS A 363 -17.62 -3.18 18.33
N THR A 364 -18.03 -4.40 18.05
CA THR A 364 -17.14 -5.57 17.93
C THR A 364 -17.59 -6.43 16.77
N TYR A 365 -16.64 -7.13 16.16
CA TYR A 365 -16.91 -8.20 15.22
C TYR A 365 -16.94 -9.52 15.98
N GLU A 366 -18.06 -10.22 15.96
CA GLU A 366 -18.13 -11.54 16.56
C GLU A 366 -17.08 -12.47 15.99
N ASN A 367 -16.98 -12.47 14.66
CA ASN A 367 -15.95 -13.18 13.91
C ASN A 367 -15.49 -12.30 12.74
N VAL A 368 -14.33 -11.67 12.88
CA VAL A 368 -13.81 -10.77 11.83
C VAL A 368 -13.41 -11.53 10.57
N GLU A 369 -12.94 -12.77 10.72
CA GLU A 369 -12.54 -13.59 9.56
C GLU A 369 -13.77 -14.02 8.76
N GLU A 370 -14.87 -14.37 9.41
CA GLU A 370 -16.13 -14.67 8.73
C GLU A 370 -16.66 -13.44 7.98
N TRP A 371 -16.61 -12.25 8.60
CA TRP A 371 -16.93 -11.01 7.92
C TRP A 371 -16.02 -10.81 6.70
N PHE A 372 -14.70 -10.96 6.87
CA PHE A 372 -13.73 -10.69 5.81
C PHE A 372 -13.82 -11.72 4.68
N HIS A 373 -13.89 -13.01 4.99
CA HIS A 373 -13.98 -14.09 4.00
C HIS A 373 -15.39 -14.23 3.42
N GLY A 374 -16.42 -14.24 4.27
CA GLY A 374 -17.77 -14.57 3.87
C GLY A 374 -18.46 -13.48 3.04
N THR A 375 -18.07 -12.22 3.23
CA THR A 375 -18.73 -11.09 2.55
C THR A 375 -17.85 -10.38 1.50
N SER A 376 -16.67 -10.92 1.19
CA SER A 376 -15.78 -10.36 0.15
C SER A 376 -16.11 -10.82 -1.26
N GLU A 377 -17.08 -11.71 -1.44
CA GLU A 377 -17.57 -12.18 -2.73
C GLU A 377 -16.41 -12.61 -3.68
N CYS A 378 -15.43 -13.35 -3.13
CA CYS A 378 -14.27 -13.75 -3.90
C CYS A 378 -14.57 -14.90 -4.84
N GLU A 379 -14.11 -14.79 -6.07
CA GLU A 379 -14.10 -15.85 -7.08
C GLU A 379 -12.74 -16.56 -7.10
N GLY A 380 -12.72 -17.83 -7.44
CA GLY A 380 -11.51 -18.60 -7.70
C GLY A 380 -11.05 -18.50 -9.16
N SER A 381 -10.88 -19.65 -9.78
CA SER A 381 -10.43 -19.80 -11.16
C SER A 381 -11.57 -19.91 -12.18
N GLU A 382 -12.82 -19.90 -11.72
CA GLU A 382 -14.00 -20.26 -12.50
C GLU A 382 -14.12 -19.47 -13.81
N PHE A 383 -13.84 -18.17 -13.78
CA PHE A 383 -13.87 -17.37 -15.00
C PHE A 383 -12.75 -17.79 -15.97
N ALA A 384 -11.52 -17.87 -15.51
CA ALA A 384 -10.39 -18.19 -16.37
C ALA A 384 -10.51 -19.61 -16.98
N GLU A 385 -11.07 -20.56 -16.24
CA GLU A 385 -11.29 -21.93 -16.71
C GLU A 385 -12.43 -22.01 -17.73
N SER A 386 -13.56 -21.38 -17.45
CA SER A 386 -14.76 -21.43 -18.28
C SER A 386 -14.74 -20.51 -19.50
N TRP A 387 -13.90 -19.46 -19.50
CA TRP A 387 -13.83 -18.53 -20.62
C TRP A 387 -13.32 -19.25 -21.88
N LYS A 388 -14.12 -19.20 -22.94
CA LYS A 388 -13.83 -19.93 -24.16
C LYS A 388 -12.61 -19.35 -24.89
N GLU A 389 -11.95 -20.17 -25.69
CA GLU A 389 -10.91 -19.71 -26.59
C GLU A 389 -11.52 -19.13 -27.87
N GLU A 390 -12.52 -19.82 -28.44
CA GLU A 390 -13.26 -19.48 -29.66
C GLU A 390 -14.75 -19.26 -29.37
#